data_0ee62c11a37fb53156c655435c12b768
#
_entry.id   0ee62c11a37fb53156c655435c12b768
#
_cell.length_a   1.000
_cell.length_b   1.000
_cell.length_c   1.000
_cell.angle_alpha   90.00
_cell.angle_beta   90.00
_cell.angle_gamma   90.00
#
_symmetry.space_group_name_H-M   'P 1'
#
loop_
_entity.id
_entity.type
_entity.pdbx_description
1 polymer ?
#
loop_
_entity_poly.entity_id
_entity_poly.type
_entity_poly.pdbx_seq_one_letter_code
_entity_poly.pdbx_strand_id
1 'polypeptide(L)'
;MIKRFARNTLNSLREVKNRLAYESRSADVPPITVEDSQNVLIITVDCLRNDRISQTGYHRETTPFIDSLPYYTPAIAAAPWTFSSVPSILTGLYPHRHGAAYPDDYSRDQDFSNPPNGIRDDIYTIAELLDKNGYETKFLTAIGTAAVPIEGRFKSMERYHDADAKMLLSELQDWWNSESAPKFGYVQLGDLHEPLHEPDTTPFGEIPDIDGIDRWRFTSGNIDSEEFERYRSARGLLYDTLVRYIDLQISRTLDELADVDETIVVVTSDHGEEFWEYKDFEETHFEDFRGISGVGHGHALVPPVVEVPIATNIEGLPSSKSRQSLTDIVLTILEELSADLSFDFDGYPLQDESHADEPVLSQEIAYGPNQVSVTKNGIHLIHVPVDGRSIVTDFETGDLISDTENKENLLKHIPRKHADGSDIDLSEDVQERLSDLGYTE
;
A
#
# COMPACT_ATOMS: atom_id res chain seq x y z
N MET A 1 -8.30 -30.87 10.11
CA MET A 1 -7.89 -30.81 11.54
C MET A 1 -6.37 -30.69 11.69
N ILE A 2 -5.55 -31.54 11.06
CA ILE A 2 -4.07 -31.48 11.17
C ILE A 2 -3.49 -30.16 10.60
N LYS A 3 -3.96 -29.71 9.42
CA LYS A 3 -3.53 -28.44 8.82
C LYS A 3 -3.87 -27.23 9.72
N ARG A 4 -5.02 -27.20 10.35
CA ARG A 4 -5.44 -26.12 11.27
C ARG A 4 -4.59 -26.12 12.56
N PHE A 5 -4.21 -27.29 13.07
CA PHE A 5 -3.35 -27.39 14.25
C PHE A 5 -1.90 -26.96 13.95
N ALA A 6 -1.35 -27.37 12.80
CA ALA A 6 -0.02 -26.94 12.36
C ALA A 6 0.02 -25.41 12.12
N ARG A 7 -1.04 -24.84 11.52
CA ARG A 7 -1.19 -23.39 11.27
C ARG A 7 -1.20 -22.60 12.59
N ASN A 8 -1.96 -23.05 13.59
CA ASN A 8 -1.99 -22.38 14.90
C ASN A 8 -0.62 -22.45 15.61
N THR A 9 0.13 -23.55 15.49
CA THR A 9 1.46 -23.69 16.09
C THR A 9 2.48 -22.76 15.42
N LEU A 10 2.43 -22.64 14.10
CA LEU A 10 3.31 -21.74 13.35
C LEU A 10 3.03 -20.26 13.67
N ASN A 11 1.78 -19.88 13.74
CA ASN A 11 1.39 -18.51 14.13
C ASN A 11 1.86 -18.18 15.55
N SER A 12 1.70 -19.12 16.50
CA SER A 12 2.17 -18.90 17.87
C SER A 12 3.70 -18.76 17.98
N LEU A 13 4.48 -19.47 17.15
CA LEU A 13 5.93 -19.32 17.11
C LEU A 13 6.36 -17.97 16.52
N ARG A 14 5.63 -17.50 15.50
CA ARG A 14 5.85 -16.18 14.86
C ARG A 14 5.51 -15.05 15.81
N GLU A 15 4.40 -15.14 16.52
CA GLU A 15 4.06 -14.17 17.56
C GLU A 15 5.14 -14.07 18.62
N VAL A 16 5.71 -15.20 19.07
CA VAL A 16 6.81 -15.21 20.02
C VAL A 16 8.07 -14.55 19.43
N LYS A 17 8.43 -14.85 18.18
CA LYS A 17 9.57 -14.23 17.48
C LYS A 17 9.35 -12.72 17.34
N ASN A 18 8.19 -12.31 16.84
CA ASN A 18 7.83 -10.89 16.70
C ASN A 18 7.90 -10.17 18.05
N ARG A 19 7.35 -10.75 19.10
CA ARG A 19 7.36 -10.17 20.44
C ARG A 19 8.78 -9.98 20.98
N LEU A 20 9.66 -10.97 20.81
CA LEU A 20 11.07 -10.87 21.24
C LEU A 20 11.81 -9.78 20.46
N ALA A 21 11.58 -9.68 19.14
CA ALA A 21 12.15 -8.65 18.31
C ALA A 21 11.64 -7.26 18.74
N TYR A 22 10.34 -7.13 18.97
CA TYR A 22 9.71 -5.91 19.46
C TYR A 22 10.25 -5.47 20.82
N GLU A 23 10.33 -6.37 21.82
CA GLU A 23 10.85 -6.08 23.15
C GLU A 23 12.32 -5.61 23.09
N SER A 24 13.12 -6.17 22.18
CA SER A 24 14.50 -5.74 21.96
C SER A 24 14.59 -4.33 21.39
N ARG A 25 13.76 -3.99 20.41
CA ARG A 25 13.74 -2.68 19.75
C ARG A 25 13.12 -1.60 20.61
N SER A 26 12.07 -1.93 21.34
CA SER A 26 11.29 -0.97 22.14
C SER A 26 12.16 -0.19 23.13
N ALA A 27 13.29 -0.73 23.58
CA ALA A 27 14.20 -0.02 24.49
C ALA A 27 14.82 1.24 23.87
N ASP A 28 15.07 1.23 22.55
CA ASP A 28 15.81 2.28 21.82
C ASP A 28 14.87 3.33 21.20
N VAL A 29 13.55 3.09 21.19
CA VAL A 29 12.58 4.03 20.64
C VAL A 29 12.55 5.32 21.45
N PRO A 30 12.78 6.48 20.84
CA PRO A 30 12.75 7.75 21.55
C PRO A 30 11.32 8.09 22.01
N PRO A 31 11.16 8.72 23.18
CA PRO A 31 9.85 9.18 23.63
C PRO A 31 9.35 10.34 22.75
N ILE A 32 8.07 10.33 22.45
CA ILE A 32 7.34 11.49 21.95
C ILE A 32 6.31 11.88 23.00
N THR A 33 5.78 13.10 22.92
CA THR A 33 4.63 13.53 23.76
C THR A 33 3.40 13.55 22.86
N VAL A 34 2.33 12.93 23.31
CA VAL A 34 1.01 12.95 22.66
C VAL A 34 0.04 13.60 23.66
N GLU A 35 -0.61 14.70 23.28
CA GLU A 35 -1.53 15.41 24.17
C GLU A 35 -2.94 14.84 24.11
N ASP A 36 -3.39 14.39 22.93
CA ASP A 36 -4.71 13.82 22.68
C ASP A 36 -4.64 12.30 22.49
N SER A 37 -5.26 11.55 23.40
CA SER A 37 -5.16 10.08 23.44
C SER A 37 -6.27 9.38 22.62
N GLN A 38 -6.61 9.88 21.45
CA GLN A 38 -7.57 9.23 20.55
C GLN A 38 -7.03 7.88 20.05
N ASN A 39 -7.91 6.94 19.82
CA ASN A 39 -7.54 5.70 19.11
C ASN A 39 -7.20 6.00 17.65
N VAL A 40 -6.39 5.15 17.03
CA VAL A 40 -6.01 5.28 15.63
C VAL A 40 -6.20 3.95 14.90
N LEU A 41 -6.88 3.97 13.76
CA LEU A 41 -7.08 2.82 12.90
C LEU A 41 -6.75 3.17 11.46
N ILE A 42 -5.74 2.50 10.89
CA ILE A 42 -5.43 2.56 9.47
C ILE A 42 -5.91 1.27 8.82
N ILE A 43 -6.79 1.39 7.83
CA ILE A 43 -7.26 0.28 6.99
C ILE A 43 -6.69 0.48 5.59
N THR A 44 -5.81 -0.40 5.17
CA THR A 44 -5.23 -0.41 3.83
C THR A 44 -5.86 -1.54 3.03
N VAL A 45 -6.36 -1.21 1.84
CA VAL A 45 -6.90 -2.18 0.88
C VAL A 45 -5.87 -2.37 -0.21
N ASP A 46 -5.24 -3.54 -0.24
CA ASP A 46 -4.23 -3.89 -1.25
C ASP A 46 -4.80 -3.76 -2.66
N CYS A 47 -4.06 -3.19 -3.58
CA CYS A 47 -4.46 -3.00 -4.98
C CYS A 47 -5.69 -2.10 -5.22
N LEU A 48 -6.12 -1.25 -4.28
CA LEU A 48 -7.29 -0.38 -4.49
C LEU A 48 -6.91 0.87 -5.30
N ARG A 49 -7.41 0.93 -6.51
CA ARG A 49 -7.23 2.06 -7.44
C ARG A 49 -8.09 3.26 -7.06
N ASN A 50 -7.51 4.45 -7.19
CA ASN A 50 -8.23 5.70 -6.97
C ASN A 50 -9.40 5.90 -7.95
N ASP A 51 -9.25 5.51 -9.22
CA ASP A 51 -10.29 5.67 -10.26
C ASP A 51 -11.50 4.74 -10.07
N ARG A 52 -11.48 3.86 -9.06
CA ARG A 52 -12.60 2.97 -8.69
C ARG A 52 -13.39 3.48 -7.48
N ILE A 53 -12.99 4.59 -6.89
CA ILE A 53 -13.74 5.27 -5.83
C ILE A 53 -14.94 5.99 -6.47
N SER A 54 -16.17 5.80 -5.95
CA SER A 54 -17.37 6.30 -6.62
C SER A 54 -17.42 7.82 -6.70
N GLN A 55 -16.94 8.54 -5.67
CA GLN A 55 -16.94 10.01 -5.69
C GLN A 55 -15.99 10.64 -6.71
N THR A 56 -15.07 9.87 -7.33
CA THR A 56 -14.25 10.36 -8.45
C THR A 56 -15.06 10.52 -9.75
N GLY A 57 -16.32 10.10 -9.77
CA GLY A 57 -17.17 10.05 -10.95
C GLY A 57 -17.17 8.68 -11.63
N TYR A 58 -16.68 7.64 -10.96
CA TYR A 58 -16.76 6.28 -11.48
C TYR A 58 -18.22 5.87 -11.70
N HIS A 59 -18.49 5.11 -12.75
CA HIS A 59 -19.85 4.79 -13.20
C HIS A 59 -20.61 3.79 -12.30
N ARG A 60 -19.95 3.14 -11.34
CA ARG A 60 -20.54 2.25 -10.34
C ARG A 60 -20.38 2.83 -8.95
N GLU A 61 -21.36 2.58 -8.07
CA GLU A 61 -21.32 2.96 -6.66
C GLU A 61 -20.53 1.91 -5.87
N THR A 62 -19.21 1.93 -6.00
CA THR A 62 -18.29 0.95 -5.43
C THR A 62 -17.97 1.20 -3.96
N THR A 63 -17.97 2.46 -3.50
CA THR A 63 -17.42 2.89 -2.21
C THR A 63 -18.32 3.84 -1.42
N PRO A 64 -19.64 3.58 -1.24
CA PRO A 64 -20.51 4.52 -0.56
C PRO A 64 -20.14 4.81 0.90
N PHE A 65 -19.46 3.91 1.61
CA PHE A 65 -18.96 4.20 2.94
C PHE A 65 -17.75 5.15 2.88
N ILE A 66 -16.73 4.83 2.07
CA ILE A 66 -15.55 5.69 1.87
C ILE A 66 -15.97 7.09 1.41
N ASP A 67 -16.95 7.18 0.50
CA ASP A 67 -17.52 8.45 0.00
C ASP A 67 -18.25 9.26 1.08
N SER A 68 -18.68 8.60 2.16
CA SER A 68 -19.36 9.26 3.30
C SER A 68 -18.40 9.86 4.32
N LEU A 69 -17.10 9.54 4.23
CA LEU A 69 -16.11 10.08 5.15
C LEU A 69 -15.93 11.61 4.93
N PRO A 70 -15.69 12.38 5.99
CA PRO A 70 -15.56 13.84 5.93
C PRO A 70 -14.50 14.36 4.97
N TYR A 71 -13.43 13.58 4.75
CA TYR A 71 -12.34 13.98 3.88
C TYR A 71 -11.92 12.85 2.94
N TYR A 72 -11.63 13.25 1.71
CA TYR A 72 -11.06 12.39 0.67
C TYR A 72 -10.11 13.20 -0.22
N THR A 73 -9.00 12.55 -0.62
CA THR A 73 -8.06 13.09 -1.60
C THR A 73 -7.39 11.96 -2.39
N PRO A 74 -7.10 12.16 -3.69
CA PRO A 74 -6.18 11.28 -4.41
C PRO A 74 -4.76 11.45 -3.88
N ALA A 75 -4.02 10.35 -3.80
CA ALA A 75 -2.63 10.31 -3.35
C ALA A 75 -1.77 9.46 -4.29
N ILE A 76 -0.46 9.64 -4.19
CA ILE A 76 0.54 8.81 -4.87
C ILE A 76 1.12 7.82 -3.86
N ALA A 77 1.05 6.55 -4.19
CA ALA A 77 1.72 5.48 -3.47
C ALA A 77 3.25 5.66 -3.51
N ALA A 78 3.90 5.50 -2.37
CA ALA A 78 5.36 5.67 -2.27
C ALA A 78 6.15 4.61 -3.06
N ALA A 79 5.52 3.46 -3.33
CA ALA A 79 6.05 2.39 -4.16
C ALA A 79 4.90 1.66 -4.88
N PRO A 80 5.16 0.98 -6.01
CA PRO A 80 4.15 0.26 -6.79
C PRO A 80 3.87 -1.15 -6.25
N TRP A 81 4.31 -1.50 -5.05
CA TRP A 81 4.16 -2.80 -4.41
C TRP A 81 4.19 -2.71 -2.89
N THR A 82 3.55 -3.67 -2.25
CA THR A 82 3.27 -3.70 -0.81
C THR A 82 4.51 -3.60 0.06
N PHE A 83 5.58 -4.33 -0.29
CA PHE A 83 6.79 -4.46 0.55
C PHE A 83 7.44 -3.11 0.87
N SER A 84 7.53 -2.21 -0.10
CA SER A 84 8.14 -0.89 0.09
C SER A 84 7.12 0.19 0.45
N SER A 85 5.85 0.03 0.05
CA SER A 85 4.83 1.05 0.29
C SER A 85 4.29 1.04 1.73
N VAL A 86 4.04 -0.13 2.32
CA VAL A 86 3.56 -0.24 3.73
C VAL A 86 4.54 0.40 4.72
N PRO A 87 5.87 0.19 4.64
CA PRO A 87 6.83 0.96 5.42
C PRO A 87 6.68 2.47 5.28
N SER A 88 6.43 2.99 4.08
CA SER A 88 6.26 4.43 3.87
C SER A 88 5.00 4.97 4.58
N ILE A 89 3.89 4.23 4.56
CA ILE A 89 2.66 4.56 5.30
C ILE A 89 2.92 4.61 6.80
N LEU A 90 3.79 3.74 7.32
CA LEU A 90 4.03 3.59 8.76
C LEU A 90 5.16 4.48 9.30
N THR A 91 6.04 4.99 8.44
CA THR A 91 7.20 5.79 8.84
C THR A 91 7.13 7.25 8.40
N GLY A 92 6.27 7.62 7.43
CA GLY A 92 6.26 8.94 6.81
C GLY A 92 7.49 9.23 5.96
N LEU A 93 8.21 8.18 5.51
CA LEU A 93 9.43 8.27 4.72
C LEU A 93 9.28 7.54 3.39
N TYR A 94 9.99 7.99 2.36
CA TYR A 94 10.10 7.25 1.11
C TYR A 94 11.07 6.06 1.20
N PRO A 95 10.97 5.07 0.28
CA PRO A 95 11.83 3.89 0.26
C PRO A 95 13.33 4.18 0.33
N HIS A 96 13.81 5.20 -0.38
CA HIS A 96 15.22 5.61 -0.36
C HIS A 96 15.73 6.07 1.00
N ARG A 97 14.85 6.38 1.96
CA ARG A 97 15.18 6.80 3.32
C ARG A 97 14.95 5.72 4.36
N HIS A 98 13.80 5.03 4.31
CA HIS A 98 13.52 3.98 5.28
C HIS A 98 14.25 2.66 4.98
N GLY A 99 14.75 2.45 3.76
CA GLY A 99 15.60 1.33 3.36
C GLY A 99 14.89 0.02 3.07
N ALA A 100 13.56 -0.07 3.23
CA ALA A 100 12.79 -1.26 2.84
C ALA A 100 12.65 -1.33 1.30
N ALA A 101 13.70 -1.81 0.66
CA ALA A 101 13.91 -1.76 -0.78
C ALA A 101 15.01 -2.74 -1.20
N TYR A 102 15.16 -2.99 -2.48
CA TYR A 102 16.33 -3.71 -2.98
C TYR A 102 17.60 -2.87 -2.85
N PRO A 103 18.76 -3.46 -2.49
CA PRO A 103 20.03 -2.74 -2.48
C PRO A 103 20.37 -2.16 -3.86
N ASP A 104 21.00 -0.97 -3.89
CA ASP A 104 21.35 -0.26 -5.14
C ASP A 104 22.26 -1.03 -6.09
N ASP A 105 23.15 -1.88 -5.54
CA ASP A 105 24.10 -2.73 -6.28
C ASP A 105 23.49 -4.07 -6.71
N TYR A 106 22.23 -4.30 -6.34
CA TYR A 106 21.53 -5.52 -6.72
C TYR A 106 21.19 -5.46 -8.21
N SER A 107 21.83 -6.32 -8.98
CA SER A 107 21.40 -6.63 -10.34
C SER A 107 20.09 -7.40 -10.20
N ARG A 108 18.97 -6.78 -10.50
CA ARG A 108 17.64 -7.37 -10.46
C ARG A 108 17.49 -8.36 -11.61
N ASP A 109 18.29 -9.40 -11.55
CA ASP A 109 18.18 -10.56 -12.44
C ASP A 109 16.89 -11.32 -12.10
N GLN A 110 16.44 -12.19 -12.98
CA GLN A 110 15.29 -13.08 -12.77
C GLN A 110 15.44 -14.02 -11.55
N ASP A 111 16.62 -14.05 -10.93
CA ASP A 111 16.90 -14.83 -9.74
C ASP A 111 16.64 -13.98 -8.48
N PHE A 112 15.40 -14.03 -7.98
CA PHE A 112 14.97 -13.41 -6.73
C PHE A 112 15.62 -14.04 -5.48
N SER A 113 16.79 -14.59 -5.60
CA SER A 113 17.53 -15.25 -4.50
C SER A 113 17.96 -14.26 -3.40
N ASN A 114 18.03 -12.96 -3.72
CA ASN A 114 18.33 -11.93 -2.73
C ASN A 114 17.06 -11.15 -2.38
N PRO A 115 16.62 -11.21 -1.10
CA PRO A 115 15.46 -10.46 -0.66
C PRO A 115 15.75 -8.96 -0.65
N PRO A 116 14.70 -8.12 -0.74
CA PRO A 116 14.84 -6.72 -0.41
C PRO A 116 15.17 -6.56 1.09
N ASN A 117 15.81 -5.46 1.47
CA ASN A 117 16.09 -5.11 2.86
C ASN A 117 14.80 -4.71 3.59
N GLY A 118 14.76 -4.86 4.92
CA GLY A 118 13.73 -4.29 5.78
C GLY A 118 13.99 -2.82 6.11
N ILE A 119 13.10 -2.24 6.92
CA ILE A 119 13.29 -0.88 7.44
C ILE A 119 14.59 -0.82 8.26
N ARG A 120 15.38 0.22 8.08
CA ARG A 120 16.58 0.51 8.88
C ARG A 120 16.29 0.49 10.39
N ASP A 121 17.28 0.07 11.17
CA ASP A 121 17.13 -0.02 12.63
C ASP A 121 16.96 1.31 13.33
N ASP A 122 17.48 2.41 12.76
CA ASP A 122 17.39 3.76 13.30
C ASP A 122 16.12 4.52 12.86
N ILE A 123 15.23 3.88 12.12
CA ILE A 123 13.92 4.41 11.72
C ILE A 123 12.82 3.77 12.57
N TYR A 124 11.89 4.59 13.02
CA TYR A 124 10.77 4.17 13.86
C TYR A 124 9.43 4.34 13.13
N THR A 125 8.54 3.38 13.34
CA THR A 125 7.16 3.44 12.85
C THR A 125 6.28 4.20 13.83
N ILE A 126 5.15 4.71 13.33
CA ILE A 126 4.13 5.33 14.20
C ILE A 126 3.67 4.37 15.33
N ALA A 127 3.62 3.06 15.06
CA ALA A 127 3.29 2.05 16.08
C ALA A 127 4.28 2.05 17.25
N GLU A 128 5.59 2.10 16.95
CA GLU A 128 6.66 2.15 17.96
C GLU A 128 6.60 3.47 18.74
N LEU A 129 6.32 4.60 18.08
CA LEU A 129 6.22 5.92 18.72
C LEU A 129 4.98 6.00 19.64
N LEU A 130 3.83 5.51 19.20
CA LEU A 130 2.59 5.53 19.99
C LEU A 130 2.66 4.56 21.19
N ASP A 131 3.35 3.42 21.07
CA ASP A 131 3.59 2.53 22.20
C ASP A 131 4.25 3.24 23.38
N LYS A 132 5.18 4.17 23.13
CA LYS A 132 5.81 4.98 24.20
C LYS A 132 4.82 5.86 24.96
N ASN A 133 3.65 6.09 24.42
CA ASN A 133 2.54 6.81 25.02
C ASN A 133 1.44 5.88 25.55
N GLY A 134 1.73 4.59 25.69
CA GLY A 134 0.85 3.61 26.31
C GLY A 134 -0.21 3.02 25.40
N TYR A 135 -0.07 3.20 24.07
CA TYR A 135 -0.96 2.54 23.11
C TYR A 135 -0.71 1.03 23.05
N GLU A 136 -1.77 0.27 22.92
CA GLU A 136 -1.69 -1.11 22.43
C GLU A 136 -1.67 -1.08 20.90
N THR A 137 -0.69 -1.82 20.30
CA THR A 137 -0.47 -1.76 18.85
C THR A 137 -0.64 -3.13 18.20
N LYS A 138 -1.47 -3.18 17.15
CA LYS A 138 -1.75 -4.42 16.42
C LYS A 138 -1.66 -4.23 14.91
N PHE A 139 -0.98 -5.19 14.27
CA PHE A 139 -0.91 -5.33 12.81
C PHE A 139 -1.60 -6.60 12.38
N LEU A 140 -2.57 -6.49 11.49
CA LEU A 140 -3.30 -7.61 10.89
C LEU A 140 -3.15 -7.56 9.37
N THR A 141 -2.83 -8.68 8.74
CA THR A 141 -2.71 -8.72 7.29
C THR A 141 -3.12 -10.06 6.69
N ALA A 142 -3.78 -9.99 5.52
CA ALA A 142 -3.94 -11.11 4.60
C ALA A 142 -2.72 -11.27 3.66
N ILE A 143 -1.91 -10.20 3.49
CA ILE A 143 -0.78 -10.10 2.55
C ILE A 143 0.54 -10.34 3.28
N GLY A 144 1.24 -11.41 2.93
CA GLY A 144 2.49 -11.78 3.59
C GLY A 144 3.61 -10.74 3.45
N THR A 145 3.74 -10.15 2.27
CA THR A 145 4.75 -9.13 1.95
C THR A 145 4.60 -7.85 2.76
N ALA A 146 3.40 -7.50 3.21
CA ALA A 146 3.16 -6.35 4.09
C ALA A 146 3.84 -6.47 5.46
N ALA A 147 3.92 -7.70 5.99
CA ALA A 147 4.42 -7.93 7.33
C ALA A 147 5.94 -8.14 7.41
N VAL A 148 6.59 -8.50 6.28
CA VAL A 148 8.02 -8.84 6.27
C VAL A 148 8.91 -7.65 6.64
N PRO A 149 8.81 -6.48 6.00
CA PRO A 149 9.70 -5.36 6.26
C PRO A 149 9.49 -4.69 7.63
N ILE A 150 8.38 -5.01 8.32
CA ILE A 150 7.98 -4.39 9.59
C ILE A 150 7.97 -5.38 10.76
N GLU A 151 8.55 -6.58 10.59
CA GLU A 151 8.61 -7.58 11.66
C GLU A 151 9.29 -7.00 12.92
N GLY A 152 8.67 -7.20 14.10
CA GLY A 152 9.16 -6.67 15.36
C GLY A 152 8.85 -5.19 15.62
N ARG A 153 7.94 -4.56 14.87
CA ARG A 153 7.60 -3.13 15.03
C ARG A 153 6.21 -2.86 15.63
N PHE A 154 5.45 -3.91 15.91
CA PHE A 154 4.17 -3.86 16.62
C PHE A 154 4.18 -4.80 17.81
N LYS A 155 3.47 -4.48 18.90
CA LYS A 155 3.30 -5.39 20.04
C LYS A 155 2.71 -6.72 19.62
N SER A 156 1.71 -6.69 18.74
CA SER A 156 1.06 -7.86 18.18
C SER A 156 1.01 -7.79 16.65
N MET A 157 1.44 -8.87 15.99
CA MET A 157 1.38 -9.00 14.54
C MET A 157 0.81 -10.36 14.17
N GLU A 158 -0.25 -10.36 13.38
CA GLU A 158 -0.90 -11.58 12.92
C GLU A 158 -1.08 -11.60 11.41
N ARG A 159 -0.82 -12.75 10.79
CA ARG A 159 -0.90 -12.99 9.35
C ARG A 159 -1.95 -14.05 9.07
N TYR A 160 -2.94 -13.69 8.29
CA TYR A 160 -4.06 -14.56 7.93
C TYR A 160 -4.07 -14.82 6.42
N HIS A 161 -3.38 -15.87 5.97
CA HIS A 161 -3.40 -16.23 4.55
C HIS A 161 -4.79 -16.60 4.11
N ASP A 162 -5.15 -16.13 2.93
CA ASP A 162 -6.45 -16.36 2.30
C ASP A 162 -7.64 -15.87 3.17
N ALA A 163 -7.41 -14.92 4.09
CA ALA A 163 -8.49 -14.28 4.82
C ALA A 163 -9.14 -13.22 3.95
N ASP A 164 -10.46 -13.26 3.87
CA ASP A 164 -11.25 -12.17 3.30
C ASP A 164 -11.39 -10.99 4.29
N ALA A 165 -11.84 -9.84 3.79
CA ALA A 165 -12.04 -8.64 4.59
C ALA A 165 -12.91 -8.89 5.83
N LYS A 166 -13.98 -9.69 5.69
CA LYS A 166 -14.89 -10.02 6.79
C LYS A 166 -14.18 -10.73 7.93
N MET A 167 -13.36 -11.74 7.60
CA MET A 167 -12.62 -12.50 8.61
C MET A 167 -11.60 -11.62 9.31
N LEU A 168 -10.81 -10.87 8.54
CA LEU A 168 -9.73 -10.06 9.08
C LEU A 168 -10.26 -8.90 9.96
N LEU A 169 -11.33 -8.26 9.52
CA LEU A 169 -11.99 -7.20 10.26
C LEU A 169 -12.73 -7.73 11.53
N SER A 170 -13.20 -8.98 11.52
CA SER A 170 -13.73 -9.62 12.75
C SER A 170 -12.62 -9.84 13.79
N GLU A 171 -11.42 -10.25 13.38
CA GLU A 171 -10.26 -10.40 14.27
C GLU A 171 -9.80 -9.04 14.84
N LEU A 172 -9.86 -7.98 14.00
CA LEU A 172 -9.65 -6.61 14.47
C LEU A 172 -10.66 -6.24 15.56
N GLN A 173 -11.96 -6.46 15.31
CA GLN A 173 -13.03 -6.10 16.22
C GLN A 173 -12.91 -6.82 17.56
N ASP A 174 -12.59 -8.11 17.56
CA ASP A 174 -12.41 -8.90 18.78
C ASP A 174 -11.25 -8.35 19.62
N TRP A 175 -10.11 -8.02 18.99
CA TRP A 175 -8.99 -7.41 19.69
C TRP A 175 -9.35 -6.00 20.18
N TRP A 176 -9.91 -5.16 19.30
CA TRP A 176 -10.21 -3.76 19.60
C TRP A 176 -11.14 -3.61 20.80
N ASN A 177 -12.20 -4.42 20.85
CA ASN A 177 -13.19 -4.39 21.91
C ASN A 177 -12.70 -5.03 23.23
N SER A 178 -11.59 -5.79 23.20
CA SER A 178 -10.99 -6.39 24.40
C SER A 178 -10.00 -5.45 25.10
N GLU A 179 -9.45 -4.45 24.42
CA GLU A 179 -8.44 -3.55 24.96
C GLU A 179 -9.07 -2.31 25.61
N SER A 180 -8.48 -1.88 26.73
CA SER A 180 -8.91 -0.68 27.48
C SER A 180 -7.93 0.49 27.38
N ALA A 181 -6.72 0.27 26.89
CA ALA A 181 -5.73 1.31 26.60
C ALA A 181 -6.06 2.02 25.27
N PRO A 182 -5.49 3.19 24.98
CA PRO A 182 -5.52 3.74 23.64
C PRO A 182 -4.96 2.73 22.63
N LYS A 183 -5.54 2.67 21.44
CA LYS A 183 -5.26 1.63 20.46
C LYS A 183 -4.71 2.22 19.16
N PHE A 184 -3.71 1.55 18.59
CA PHE A 184 -3.28 1.74 17.22
C PHE A 184 -3.42 0.43 16.45
N GLY A 185 -4.37 0.37 15.54
CA GLY A 185 -4.60 -0.75 14.64
C GLY A 185 -4.16 -0.45 13.21
N TYR A 186 -3.45 -1.39 12.58
CA TYR A 186 -3.22 -1.38 11.13
C TYR A 186 -3.74 -2.69 10.54
N VAL A 187 -4.57 -2.59 9.52
CA VAL A 187 -5.16 -3.76 8.84
C VAL A 187 -4.89 -3.66 7.34
N GLN A 188 -4.27 -4.71 6.76
CA GLN A 188 -4.04 -4.84 5.32
C GLN A 188 -5.00 -5.89 4.76
N LEU A 189 -6.05 -5.45 4.05
CA LEU A 189 -7.04 -6.30 3.38
C LEU A 189 -6.51 -6.73 2.01
N GLY A 190 -6.68 -8.00 1.64
CA GLY A 190 -6.07 -8.60 0.45
C GLY A 190 -7.06 -9.04 -0.63
N ASP A 191 -8.35 -8.73 -0.52
CA ASP A 191 -9.40 -9.28 -1.41
C ASP A 191 -9.26 -8.85 -2.88
N LEU A 192 -8.54 -7.74 -3.18
CA LEU A 192 -8.26 -7.29 -4.54
C LEU A 192 -6.95 -7.83 -5.11
N HIS A 193 -6.10 -8.46 -4.27
CA HIS A 193 -4.89 -9.14 -4.72
C HIS A 193 -5.22 -10.53 -5.27
N GLU A 194 -4.52 -10.98 -6.33
CA GLU A 194 -4.69 -12.32 -6.88
C GLU A 194 -4.37 -13.44 -5.88
N PRO A 195 -5.09 -14.55 -5.92
CA PRO A 195 -6.29 -14.84 -6.73
C PRO A 195 -7.53 -14.16 -6.19
N LEU A 196 -8.38 -13.60 -7.08
CA LEU A 196 -9.63 -12.98 -6.67
C LEU A 196 -10.69 -14.04 -6.35
N HIS A 197 -11.46 -13.81 -5.29
CA HIS A 197 -12.54 -14.69 -4.90
C HIS A 197 -13.90 -13.99 -5.01
N GLU A 198 -14.83 -14.55 -5.77
CA GLU A 198 -16.16 -13.99 -5.92
C GLU A 198 -16.88 -13.92 -4.55
N PRO A 199 -17.37 -12.74 -4.13
CA PRO A 199 -18.12 -12.62 -2.88
C PRO A 199 -19.55 -13.14 -3.05
N ASP A 200 -20.23 -13.45 -1.93
CA ASP A 200 -21.61 -13.97 -1.90
C ASP A 200 -22.63 -13.04 -2.57
N THR A 201 -22.32 -11.77 -2.78
CA THR A 201 -23.22 -10.78 -3.37
C THR A 201 -22.57 -10.07 -4.56
N THR A 202 -23.33 -9.93 -5.65
CA THR A 202 -22.90 -9.31 -6.91
C THR A 202 -23.79 -8.10 -7.24
N PRO A 203 -23.62 -6.95 -6.57
CA PRO A 203 -24.52 -5.81 -6.67
C PRO A 203 -24.57 -5.18 -8.08
N PHE A 204 -23.55 -5.41 -8.90
CA PHE A 204 -23.44 -4.86 -10.26
C PHE A 204 -23.84 -5.84 -11.35
N GLY A 205 -24.35 -7.02 -11.00
CA GLY A 205 -24.77 -8.08 -11.89
C GLY A 205 -23.99 -9.37 -11.70
N GLU A 206 -24.46 -10.43 -12.36
CA GLU A 206 -23.84 -11.76 -12.33
C GLU A 206 -22.47 -11.70 -13.00
N ILE A 207 -21.45 -12.24 -12.33
CA ILE A 207 -20.11 -12.35 -12.87
C ILE A 207 -20.09 -13.52 -13.87
N PRO A 208 -19.67 -13.30 -15.13
CA PRO A 208 -19.61 -14.36 -16.10
C PRO A 208 -18.65 -15.48 -15.67
N ASP A 209 -19.08 -16.73 -15.81
CA ASP A 209 -18.20 -17.90 -15.63
C ASP A 209 -17.17 -17.95 -16.76
N ILE A 210 -15.95 -17.52 -16.44
CA ILE A 210 -14.80 -17.48 -17.36
C ILE A 210 -13.62 -18.15 -16.67
N ASP A 211 -13.08 -19.18 -17.30
CA ASP A 211 -11.91 -19.89 -16.80
C ASP A 211 -10.74 -18.96 -16.53
N GLY A 212 -10.16 -19.03 -15.33
CA GLY A 212 -9.04 -18.19 -14.89
C GLY A 212 -9.38 -16.70 -14.68
N ILE A 213 -10.64 -16.35 -14.38
CA ILE A 213 -11.05 -14.97 -14.08
C ILE A 213 -10.43 -14.46 -12.76
N ASP A 214 -10.06 -15.37 -11.88
CA ASP A 214 -9.43 -15.12 -10.57
C ASP A 214 -7.97 -14.67 -10.69
N ARG A 215 -7.32 -14.89 -11.85
CA ARG A 215 -5.91 -14.58 -12.12
C ARG A 215 -5.72 -13.81 -13.42
N TRP A 216 -4.56 -13.16 -13.57
CA TRP A 216 -4.24 -12.47 -14.80
C TRP A 216 -4.08 -13.45 -15.98
N ARG A 217 -4.78 -13.13 -17.06
CA ARG A 217 -4.63 -13.72 -18.40
C ARG A 217 -4.24 -12.62 -19.38
N PHE A 218 -3.85 -12.97 -20.57
CA PHE A 218 -3.44 -12.01 -21.62
C PHE A 218 -2.27 -11.12 -21.17
N THR A 219 -1.32 -11.72 -20.44
CA THR A 219 -0.15 -11.05 -19.86
C THR A 219 0.92 -10.68 -20.89
N SER A 220 0.77 -11.13 -22.15
CA SER A 220 1.67 -10.83 -23.26
C SER A 220 0.93 -10.99 -24.60
N GLY A 221 1.48 -10.40 -25.66
CA GLY A 221 0.93 -10.53 -27.01
C GLY A 221 -0.28 -9.65 -27.30
N ASN A 222 -1.03 -10.00 -28.35
CA ASN A 222 -2.14 -9.19 -28.84
C ASN A 222 -3.37 -9.31 -27.94
N ILE A 223 -3.91 -8.16 -27.53
CA ILE A 223 -5.12 -8.01 -26.75
C ILE A 223 -6.35 -7.59 -27.60
N ASP A 224 -6.26 -7.63 -28.95
CA ASP A 224 -7.32 -7.23 -29.87
C ASP A 224 -8.24 -8.42 -30.23
N SER A 225 -8.86 -9.07 -29.24
CA SER A 225 -9.77 -10.20 -29.48
C SER A 225 -11.09 -10.06 -28.71
N GLU A 226 -12.17 -10.66 -29.24
CA GLU A 226 -13.45 -10.72 -28.53
C GLU A 226 -13.34 -11.49 -27.21
N GLU A 227 -12.45 -12.48 -27.14
CA GLU A 227 -12.18 -13.24 -25.91
C GLU A 227 -11.54 -12.34 -24.88
N PHE A 228 -10.55 -11.53 -25.24
CA PHE A 228 -9.92 -10.57 -24.36
C PHE A 228 -10.93 -9.55 -23.82
N GLU A 229 -11.72 -8.91 -24.70
CA GLU A 229 -12.70 -7.91 -24.26
C GLU A 229 -13.76 -8.50 -23.31
N ARG A 230 -14.18 -9.73 -23.56
CA ARG A 230 -15.08 -10.45 -22.66
C ARG A 230 -14.42 -10.72 -21.30
N TYR A 231 -13.17 -11.19 -21.30
CA TYR A 231 -12.40 -11.44 -20.06
C TYR A 231 -12.15 -10.14 -19.30
N ARG A 232 -11.66 -9.09 -19.95
CA ARG A 232 -11.40 -7.78 -19.34
C ARG A 232 -12.63 -7.19 -18.69
N SER A 233 -13.77 -7.25 -19.37
CA SER A 233 -15.03 -6.75 -18.85
C SER A 233 -15.50 -7.53 -17.61
N ALA A 234 -15.39 -8.85 -17.64
CA ALA A 234 -15.75 -9.71 -16.50
C ALA A 234 -14.78 -9.54 -15.33
N ARG A 235 -13.47 -9.42 -15.58
CA ARG A 235 -12.45 -9.16 -14.56
C ARG A 235 -12.68 -7.82 -13.86
N GLY A 236 -12.99 -6.74 -14.64
CA GLY A 236 -13.34 -5.44 -14.08
C GLY A 236 -14.63 -5.47 -13.26
N LEU A 237 -15.64 -6.28 -13.66
CA LEU A 237 -16.86 -6.46 -12.89
C LEU A 237 -16.58 -7.19 -11.56
N LEU A 238 -15.76 -8.23 -11.56
CA LEU A 238 -15.34 -8.96 -10.35
C LEU A 238 -14.60 -8.03 -9.39
N TYR A 239 -13.62 -7.28 -9.91
CA TYR A 239 -12.86 -6.31 -9.11
C TYR A 239 -13.76 -5.25 -8.47
N ASP A 240 -14.66 -4.61 -9.22
CA ASP A 240 -15.59 -3.61 -8.69
C ASP A 240 -16.55 -4.20 -7.64
N THR A 241 -16.97 -5.46 -7.84
CA THR A 241 -17.80 -6.20 -6.89
C THR A 241 -17.06 -6.42 -5.58
N LEU A 242 -15.77 -6.75 -5.64
CA LEU A 242 -14.91 -6.90 -4.47
C LEU A 242 -14.66 -5.56 -3.77
N VAL A 243 -14.42 -4.47 -4.50
CA VAL A 243 -14.32 -3.12 -3.90
C VAL A 243 -15.58 -2.81 -3.10
N ARG A 244 -16.76 -3.06 -3.68
CA ARG A 244 -18.04 -2.84 -2.98
C ARG A 244 -18.23 -3.74 -1.78
N TYR A 245 -17.76 -4.98 -1.85
CA TYR A 245 -17.78 -5.92 -0.73
C TYR A 245 -16.91 -5.43 0.43
N ILE A 246 -15.67 -5.00 0.15
CA ILE A 246 -14.73 -4.49 1.14
C ILE A 246 -15.29 -3.24 1.83
N ASP A 247 -15.78 -2.27 1.04
CA ASP A 247 -16.40 -1.03 1.54
C ASP A 247 -17.53 -1.32 2.54
N LEU A 248 -18.38 -2.30 2.22
CA LEU A 248 -19.46 -2.75 3.10
C LEU A 248 -18.92 -3.43 4.39
N GLN A 249 -17.86 -4.24 4.30
CA GLN A 249 -17.29 -4.89 5.49
C GLN A 249 -16.64 -3.84 6.42
N ILE A 250 -15.94 -2.85 5.87
CA ILE A 250 -15.36 -1.74 6.64
C ILE A 250 -16.46 -0.98 7.37
N SER A 251 -17.51 -0.55 6.67
CA SER A 251 -18.67 0.14 7.27
C SER A 251 -19.25 -0.64 8.45
N ARG A 252 -19.56 -1.92 8.25
CA ARG A 252 -20.15 -2.77 9.29
C ARG A 252 -19.24 -2.93 10.52
N THR A 253 -17.95 -3.07 10.29
CA THR A 253 -16.99 -3.22 11.37
C THR A 253 -16.90 -1.94 12.20
N LEU A 254 -16.81 -0.78 11.55
CA LEU A 254 -16.75 0.51 12.26
C LEU A 254 -18.02 0.79 13.05
N ASP A 255 -19.21 0.40 12.55
CA ASP A 255 -20.48 0.51 13.27
C ASP A 255 -20.49 -0.30 14.60
N GLU A 256 -19.64 -1.33 14.72
CA GLU A 256 -19.58 -2.25 15.84
C GLU A 256 -18.34 -2.10 16.72
N LEU A 257 -17.37 -1.22 16.35
CA LEU A 257 -16.19 -0.94 17.15
C LEU A 257 -16.55 -0.08 18.36
N ALA A 258 -16.01 -0.46 19.52
CA ALA A 258 -16.05 0.37 20.72
C ALA A 258 -15.25 1.67 20.48
N ASP A 259 -15.76 2.79 21.01
CA ASP A 259 -15.10 4.09 20.98
C ASP A 259 -14.74 4.59 19.56
N VAL A 260 -15.53 4.21 18.54
CA VAL A 260 -15.31 4.62 17.14
C VAL A 260 -15.38 6.16 16.98
N ASP A 261 -16.23 6.83 17.73
CA ASP A 261 -16.36 8.30 17.74
C ASP A 261 -15.11 9.01 18.31
N GLU A 262 -14.27 8.29 19.06
CA GLU A 262 -13.00 8.76 19.61
C GLU A 262 -11.80 8.14 18.85
N THR A 263 -12.01 7.73 17.62
CA THR A 263 -11.03 7.03 16.80
C THR A 263 -10.73 7.81 15.52
N ILE A 264 -9.46 8.10 15.26
CA ILE A 264 -9.00 8.56 13.96
C ILE A 264 -8.99 7.33 13.02
N VAL A 265 -9.81 7.39 11.97
CA VAL A 265 -9.89 6.34 10.95
C VAL A 265 -9.30 6.85 9.66
N VAL A 266 -8.36 6.11 9.08
CA VAL A 266 -7.83 6.34 7.74
C VAL A 266 -8.07 5.09 6.89
N VAL A 267 -8.71 5.26 5.74
CA VAL A 267 -8.86 4.21 4.72
C VAL A 267 -8.04 4.62 3.50
N THR A 268 -7.15 3.73 3.07
CA THR A 268 -6.24 3.98 1.95
C THR A 268 -5.92 2.69 1.19
N SER A 269 -5.03 2.78 0.21
CA SER A 269 -4.36 1.64 -0.43
C SER A 269 -2.85 1.82 -0.37
N ASP A 270 -2.11 0.74 -0.40
CA ASP A 270 -0.65 0.78 -0.49
C ASP A 270 -0.18 1.01 -1.93
N HIS A 271 -0.89 0.48 -2.93
CA HIS A 271 -0.73 0.72 -4.36
C HIS A 271 -2.02 0.35 -5.10
N GLY A 272 -2.09 0.69 -6.37
CA GLY A 272 -3.16 0.29 -7.27
C GLY A 272 -2.83 -0.98 -8.07
N GLU A 273 -3.49 -1.12 -9.22
CA GLU A 273 -3.42 -2.32 -10.05
C GLU A 273 -3.65 -1.94 -11.51
N GLU A 274 -2.87 -2.45 -12.46
CA GLU A 274 -3.06 -2.17 -13.88
C GLU A 274 -3.94 -3.21 -14.56
N PHE A 275 -4.82 -2.73 -15.48
CA PHE A 275 -5.77 -3.52 -16.28
C PHE A 275 -5.58 -3.23 -17.77
N TRP A 276 -4.36 -3.40 -18.30
CA TRP A 276 -3.93 -3.22 -19.71
C TRP A 276 -3.94 -1.77 -20.22
N GLU A 277 -4.17 -0.75 -19.39
CA GLU A 277 -4.26 0.64 -19.86
C GLU A 277 -2.94 1.16 -20.42
N TYR A 278 -1.81 0.72 -19.86
CA TYR A 278 -0.45 1.17 -20.24
C TYR A 278 0.40 0.12 -20.93
N LYS A 279 -0.21 -1.01 -21.35
CA LYS A 279 0.51 -2.15 -21.93
C LYS A 279 1.49 -1.75 -23.04
N ASP A 280 1.03 -1.01 -24.07
CA ASP A 280 1.88 -0.60 -25.21
C ASP A 280 2.97 0.39 -24.79
N PHE A 281 2.66 1.24 -23.80
CA PHE A 281 3.61 2.18 -23.20
C PHE A 281 4.72 1.42 -22.47
N GLU A 282 4.37 0.43 -21.68
CA GLU A 282 5.32 -0.40 -20.93
C GLU A 282 6.20 -1.23 -21.85
N GLU A 283 5.62 -1.94 -22.83
CA GLU A 283 6.38 -2.72 -23.82
C GLU A 283 7.38 -1.86 -24.61
N THR A 284 7.08 -0.56 -24.76
CA THR A 284 7.97 0.39 -25.44
C THR A 284 9.08 0.92 -24.54
N HIS A 285 8.80 1.10 -23.25
CA HIS A 285 9.64 1.91 -22.38
C HIS A 285 10.26 1.14 -21.20
N PHE A 286 9.70 0.02 -20.78
CA PHE A 286 10.14 -0.71 -19.61
C PHE A 286 10.40 -2.18 -19.90
N GLU A 287 11.04 -2.85 -18.99
CA GLU A 287 11.28 -4.29 -19.02
C GLU A 287 10.73 -4.89 -17.72
N ASP A 288 9.85 -5.87 -17.85
CA ASP A 288 9.39 -6.71 -16.75
C ASP A 288 10.07 -8.08 -16.85
N PHE A 289 10.82 -8.45 -15.81
CA PHE A 289 11.59 -9.72 -15.82
C PHE A 289 10.71 -10.96 -15.82
N ARG A 290 9.43 -10.83 -15.47
CA ARG A 290 8.44 -11.92 -15.60
C ARG A 290 8.00 -12.17 -17.03
N GLY A 291 8.35 -11.27 -17.97
CA GLY A 291 7.92 -11.32 -19.37
C GLY A 291 6.44 -11.04 -19.57
N ILE A 292 5.83 -10.26 -18.67
CA ILE A 292 4.45 -9.79 -18.76
C ILE A 292 4.41 -8.27 -18.97
N SER A 293 3.27 -7.74 -19.36
CA SER A 293 3.07 -6.29 -19.53
C SER A 293 1.60 -5.90 -19.37
N GLY A 294 1.37 -4.72 -18.86
CA GLY A 294 0.05 -4.08 -18.78
C GLY A 294 -0.90 -4.66 -17.75
N VAL A 295 -0.43 -5.48 -16.82
CA VAL A 295 -1.28 -6.07 -15.77
C VAL A 295 -0.54 -6.21 -14.45
N GLY A 296 -1.29 -6.04 -13.37
CA GLY A 296 -0.76 -6.24 -12.03
C GLY A 296 -0.10 -4.98 -11.48
N HIS A 297 0.89 -5.18 -10.64
CA HIS A 297 1.62 -4.13 -9.94
C HIS A 297 3.10 -4.49 -9.76
N GLY A 298 3.90 -3.58 -9.20
CA GLY A 298 5.32 -3.81 -8.91
C GLY A 298 6.26 -3.72 -10.12
N HIS A 299 5.77 -3.42 -11.32
CA HIS A 299 6.54 -3.43 -12.57
C HIS A 299 6.71 -2.05 -13.20
N ALA A 300 5.81 -1.12 -12.92
CA ALA A 300 5.85 0.23 -13.49
C ALA A 300 5.25 1.26 -12.53
N LEU A 301 5.64 2.52 -12.69
CA LEU A 301 5.14 3.66 -11.93
C LEU A 301 4.07 4.43 -12.72
N VAL A 302 3.15 3.70 -13.36
CA VAL A 302 2.05 4.27 -14.14
C VAL A 302 0.85 4.65 -13.25
N PRO A 303 0.03 5.63 -13.63
CA PRO A 303 -1.07 6.12 -12.79
C PRO A 303 -1.98 5.06 -12.19
N PRO A 304 -2.47 4.02 -12.90
CA PRO A 304 -3.33 2.99 -12.30
C PRO A 304 -2.69 2.22 -11.14
N VAL A 305 -1.35 2.15 -11.10
CA VAL A 305 -0.58 1.46 -10.06
C VAL A 305 -0.22 2.39 -8.91
N VAL A 306 0.03 3.67 -9.17
CA VAL A 306 0.51 4.59 -8.13
C VAL A 306 -0.55 5.53 -7.59
N GLU A 307 -1.67 5.75 -8.28
CA GLU A 307 -2.72 6.63 -7.78
C GLU A 307 -3.73 5.87 -6.91
N VAL A 308 -3.78 6.25 -5.64
CA VAL A 308 -4.56 5.58 -4.59
C VAL A 308 -5.40 6.59 -3.81
N PRO A 309 -6.47 6.15 -3.09
CA PRO A 309 -7.25 7.04 -2.25
C PRO A 309 -6.60 7.25 -0.87
N ILE A 310 -6.80 8.43 -0.27
CA ILE A 310 -6.78 8.65 1.18
C ILE A 310 -8.14 9.19 1.58
N ALA A 311 -8.84 8.49 2.47
CA ALA A 311 -10.09 8.93 3.05
C ALA A 311 -10.01 8.84 4.58
N THR A 312 -10.56 9.83 5.30
CA THR A 312 -10.48 9.88 6.77
C THR A 312 -11.70 10.57 7.38
N ASN A 313 -11.98 10.25 8.64
CA ASN A 313 -13.00 10.92 9.43
C ASN A 313 -12.51 12.21 10.11
N ILE A 314 -11.28 12.64 9.89
CA ILE A 314 -10.78 13.94 10.38
C ILE A 314 -11.55 15.04 9.67
N GLU A 315 -12.18 15.91 10.48
CA GLU A 315 -12.96 17.03 9.96
C GLU A 315 -12.10 18.28 9.72
N GLY A 316 -12.51 19.12 8.78
CA GLY A 316 -11.90 20.43 8.56
C GLY A 316 -10.56 20.41 7.82
N LEU A 317 -10.13 19.27 7.30
CA LEU A 317 -8.96 19.20 6.43
C LEU A 317 -9.18 20.02 5.17
N PRO A 318 -8.17 20.76 4.70
CA PRO A 318 -8.30 21.59 3.50
C PRO A 318 -8.43 20.74 2.24
N SER A 319 -9.31 21.15 1.32
CA SER A 319 -9.41 20.48 0.01
C SER A 319 -8.16 20.76 -0.82
N SER A 320 -7.35 19.74 -1.06
CA SER A 320 -6.22 19.86 -1.96
C SER A 320 -6.63 19.71 -3.43
N LYS A 321 -6.01 20.50 -4.32
CA LYS A 321 -6.10 20.31 -5.78
C LYS A 321 -4.95 19.45 -6.30
N SER A 322 -3.94 19.23 -5.48
CA SER A 322 -2.76 18.43 -5.79
C SER A 322 -2.88 17.05 -5.15
N ARG A 323 -2.23 16.07 -5.75
CA ARG A 323 -2.13 14.72 -5.17
C ARG A 323 -1.23 14.77 -3.95
N GLN A 324 -1.65 14.07 -2.91
CA GLN A 324 -0.90 13.89 -1.69
C GLN A 324 0.03 12.68 -1.79
N SER A 325 0.85 12.43 -0.79
CA SER A 325 1.68 11.24 -0.67
C SER A 325 1.14 10.31 0.41
N LEU A 326 1.33 9.00 0.28
CA LEU A 326 1.06 8.08 1.40
C LEU A 326 1.97 8.34 2.61
N THR A 327 3.11 9.02 2.43
CA THR A 327 3.98 9.46 3.54
C THR A 327 3.34 10.54 4.41
N ASP A 328 2.28 11.21 3.92
CA ASP A 328 1.59 12.28 4.65
C ASP A 328 0.67 11.72 5.77
N ILE A 329 0.28 10.44 5.68
CA ILE A 329 -0.67 9.81 6.62
C ILE A 329 -0.16 9.87 8.06
N VAL A 330 1.10 9.48 8.30
CA VAL A 330 1.69 9.49 9.66
C VAL A 330 1.67 10.88 10.26
N LEU A 331 2.09 11.89 9.48
CA LEU A 331 2.14 13.26 9.98
C LEU A 331 0.77 13.84 10.23
N THR A 332 -0.20 13.52 9.37
CA THR A 332 -1.60 13.91 9.57
C THR A 332 -2.17 13.38 10.87
N ILE A 333 -1.91 12.10 11.18
CA ILE A 333 -2.34 11.46 12.44
C ILE A 333 -1.60 12.09 13.64
N LEU A 334 -0.29 12.29 13.55
CA LEU A 334 0.51 12.83 14.64
C LEU A 334 0.17 14.30 14.92
N GLU A 335 -0.17 15.09 13.89
CA GLU A 335 -0.69 16.46 14.06
C GLU A 335 -2.06 16.46 14.75
N GLU A 336 -2.97 15.54 14.36
CA GLU A 336 -4.29 15.41 15.01
C GLU A 336 -4.17 14.98 16.47
N LEU A 337 -3.18 14.17 16.82
CA LEU A 337 -2.86 13.78 18.18
C LEU A 337 -2.07 14.84 18.95
N SER A 338 -1.82 16.01 18.39
CA SER A 338 -1.01 17.09 18.97
C SER A 338 0.35 16.58 19.48
N ALA A 339 1.00 15.73 18.66
CA ALA A 339 2.27 15.11 19.01
C ALA A 339 3.45 16.08 18.83
N ASP A 340 4.30 16.19 19.87
CA ASP A 340 5.57 16.94 19.77
C ASP A 340 6.62 16.08 19.08
N LEU A 341 6.97 16.45 17.84
CA LEU A 341 7.84 15.67 16.96
C LEU A 341 9.18 16.35 16.73
N SER A 342 10.25 15.58 16.89
CA SER A 342 11.62 15.99 16.56
C SER A 342 12.24 15.17 15.41
N PHE A 343 11.41 14.48 14.63
CA PHE A 343 11.86 13.61 13.52
C PHE A 343 11.80 14.36 12.20
N ASP A 344 12.68 13.96 11.27
CA ASP A 344 12.73 14.46 9.91
C ASP A 344 11.96 13.49 9.00
N PHE A 345 10.75 13.87 8.58
CA PHE A 345 9.88 13.13 7.69
C PHE A 345 10.01 13.62 6.24
N ASP A 346 9.54 12.82 5.28
CA ASP A 346 9.39 13.22 3.87
C ASP A 346 7.99 13.75 3.57
N GLY A 347 6.98 13.25 4.29
CA GLY A 347 5.60 13.69 4.17
C GLY A 347 5.32 15.00 4.87
N TYR A 348 4.12 15.52 4.65
CA TYR A 348 3.57 16.73 5.28
C TYR A 348 2.17 16.42 5.80
N PRO A 349 1.75 17.03 6.94
CA PRO A 349 0.40 16.80 7.44
C PRO A 349 -0.62 17.41 6.46
N LEU A 350 -1.73 16.71 6.20
CA LEU A 350 -2.81 17.18 5.33
C LEU A 350 -3.46 18.47 5.84
N GLN A 351 -3.25 18.83 7.09
CA GLN A 351 -3.65 20.10 7.71
C GLN A 351 -2.87 21.30 7.14
N ASP A 352 -1.69 21.09 6.55
CA ASP A 352 -0.78 22.15 6.08
C ASP A 352 -0.84 22.36 4.55
N GLU A 353 -1.65 23.32 4.10
CA GLU A 353 -1.78 23.68 2.69
C GLU A 353 -0.50 24.26 2.06
N SER A 354 0.48 24.68 2.84
CA SER A 354 1.69 25.33 2.32
C SER A 354 2.56 24.41 1.46
N HIS A 355 2.37 23.10 1.59
CA HIS A 355 3.09 22.04 0.88
C HIS A 355 2.30 21.41 -0.27
N ALA A 356 1.08 21.90 -0.56
CA ALA A 356 0.20 21.35 -1.59
C ALA A 356 0.83 21.30 -3.01
N ASP A 357 1.81 22.15 -3.28
CA ASP A 357 2.53 22.20 -4.56
C ASP A 357 3.89 21.47 -4.54
N GLU A 358 4.23 20.76 -3.47
CA GLU A 358 5.45 19.96 -3.43
C GLU A 358 5.35 18.73 -4.35
N PRO A 359 6.46 18.30 -4.96
CA PRO A 359 6.47 17.12 -5.81
C PRO A 359 6.32 15.85 -4.97
N VAL A 360 5.53 14.91 -5.46
CA VAL A 360 5.32 13.60 -4.83
C VAL A 360 6.11 12.53 -5.57
N LEU A 361 6.75 11.63 -4.82
CA LEU A 361 7.58 10.57 -5.36
C LEU A 361 6.89 9.20 -5.28
N SER A 362 7.24 8.32 -6.23
CA SER A 362 7.04 6.87 -6.12
C SER A 362 8.31 6.18 -6.60
N GLN A 363 8.70 5.08 -5.94
CA GLN A 363 10.02 4.46 -6.11
C GLN A 363 9.94 2.96 -5.95
N GLU A 364 11.00 2.27 -6.36
CA GLU A 364 11.23 0.86 -6.11
C GLU A 364 10.33 -0.10 -6.90
N ILE A 365 10.90 -0.64 -7.96
CA ILE A 365 10.25 -1.66 -8.78
C ILE A 365 10.59 -3.06 -8.27
N ALA A 366 9.58 -3.93 -8.15
CA ALA A 366 9.78 -5.32 -7.79
C ALA A 366 10.32 -6.16 -8.96
N TYR A 367 9.88 -5.86 -10.20
CA TYR A 367 10.07 -6.72 -11.36
C TYR A 367 10.68 -5.98 -12.56
N GLY A 368 11.91 -5.55 -12.46
CA GLY A 368 12.59 -4.86 -13.56
C GLY A 368 13.66 -3.89 -13.10
N PRO A 369 14.27 -3.14 -14.05
CA PRO A 369 15.18 -2.05 -13.70
C PRO A 369 14.48 -1.02 -12.84
N ASN A 370 15.17 -0.55 -11.77
CA ASN A 370 14.56 0.39 -10.85
C ASN A 370 14.04 1.65 -11.55
N GLN A 371 12.93 2.16 -11.05
CA GLN A 371 12.29 3.38 -11.51
C GLN A 371 12.05 4.32 -10.33
N VAL A 372 12.09 5.61 -10.59
CA VAL A 372 11.67 6.66 -9.69
C VAL A 372 10.76 7.60 -10.45
N SER A 373 9.57 7.85 -9.94
CA SER A 373 8.69 8.86 -10.52
C SER A 373 8.60 10.11 -9.66
N VAL A 374 8.35 11.24 -10.32
CA VAL A 374 8.05 12.52 -9.71
C VAL A 374 6.78 13.07 -10.33
N THR A 375 5.76 13.28 -9.51
CA THR A 375 4.47 13.85 -9.93
C THR A 375 4.32 15.24 -9.36
N LYS A 376 4.03 16.23 -10.21
CA LYS A 376 3.77 17.61 -9.81
C LYS A 376 2.88 18.32 -10.82
N ASN A 377 1.80 18.95 -10.34
CA ASN A 377 0.89 19.77 -11.15
C ASN A 377 0.37 19.04 -12.42
N GLY A 378 -0.01 17.77 -12.28
CA GLY A 378 -0.51 16.95 -13.39
C GLY A 378 0.56 16.45 -14.35
N ILE A 379 1.84 16.77 -14.13
CA ILE A 379 2.97 16.27 -14.91
C ILE A 379 3.61 15.12 -14.16
N HIS A 380 3.87 14.04 -14.87
CA HIS A 380 4.47 12.82 -14.33
C HIS A 380 5.75 12.47 -15.07
N LEU A 381 6.86 12.43 -14.36
CA LEU A 381 8.15 12.01 -14.86
C LEU A 381 8.46 10.62 -14.30
N ILE A 382 8.82 9.66 -15.16
CA ILE A 382 9.40 8.38 -14.77
C ILE A 382 10.86 8.34 -15.22
N HIS A 383 11.76 8.13 -14.28
CA HIS A 383 13.21 8.05 -14.48
C HIS A 383 13.70 6.64 -14.22
N VAL A 384 14.52 6.11 -15.12
CA VAL A 384 15.19 4.81 -15.01
C VAL A 384 16.68 5.05 -14.75
N PRO A 385 17.17 4.96 -13.48
CA PRO A 385 18.53 5.37 -13.13
C PRO A 385 19.64 4.61 -13.86
N VAL A 386 19.45 3.31 -14.14
CA VAL A 386 20.48 2.43 -14.72
C VAL A 386 20.94 2.88 -16.11
N ASP A 387 20.08 3.50 -16.91
CA ASP A 387 20.37 3.97 -18.26
C ASP A 387 20.16 5.47 -18.46
N GLY A 388 19.71 6.17 -17.40
CA GLY A 388 19.46 7.61 -17.40
C GLY A 388 18.23 8.04 -18.20
N ARG A 389 17.42 7.10 -18.66
CA ARG A 389 16.18 7.38 -19.40
C ARG A 389 15.18 8.11 -18.52
N SER A 390 14.47 9.06 -19.11
CA SER A 390 13.38 9.76 -18.43
C SER A 390 12.26 10.05 -19.42
N ILE A 391 11.06 9.69 -19.03
CA ILE A 391 9.84 9.85 -19.81
C ILE A 391 8.94 10.82 -19.04
N VAL A 392 8.33 11.77 -19.73
CA VAL A 392 7.40 12.72 -19.15
C VAL A 392 6.03 12.55 -19.80
N THR A 393 5.02 12.41 -18.97
CA THR A 393 3.62 12.28 -19.42
C THR A 393 2.72 13.27 -18.69
N ASP A 394 1.58 13.55 -19.27
CA ASP A 394 0.43 14.06 -18.54
C ASP A 394 -0.10 12.92 -17.65
N PHE A 395 -0.31 13.20 -16.38
CA PHE A 395 -0.69 12.18 -15.40
C PHE A 395 -2.10 11.62 -15.66
N GLU A 396 -3.04 12.46 -16.11
CA GLU A 396 -4.43 12.06 -16.34
C GLU A 396 -4.62 11.27 -17.62
N THR A 397 -3.96 11.70 -18.68
CA THR A 397 -4.17 11.13 -20.03
C THR A 397 -3.13 10.08 -20.41
N GLY A 398 -1.97 10.07 -19.75
CA GLY A 398 -0.82 9.24 -20.13
C GLY A 398 -0.09 9.74 -21.38
N ASP A 399 -0.51 10.86 -21.98
CA ASP A 399 0.08 11.39 -23.19
C ASP A 399 1.52 11.86 -22.95
N LEU A 400 2.42 11.53 -23.89
CA LEU A 400 3.82 11.96 -23.84
C LEU A 400 3.94 13.48 -23.96
N ILE A 401 4.70 14.08 -23.05
CA ILE A 401 5.00 15.52 -23.02
C ILE A 401 6.45 15.75 -23.47
N SER A 402 6.63 16.50 -24.55
CA SER A 402 7.94 16.90 -25.07
C SER A 402 8.35 18.28 -24.49
N ASP A 403 8.52 18.36 -23.16
CA ASP A 403 8.87 19.59 -22.47
C ASP A 403 10.18 19.40 -21.68
N THR A 404 11.25 20.01 -22.20
CA THR A 404 12.58 19.93 -21.60
C THR A 404 12.68 20.66 -20.27
N GLU A 405 11.98 21.78 -20.10
CA GLU A 405 12.02 22.58 -18.86
C GLU A 405 11.37 21.85 -17.71
N ASN A 406 10.17 21.32 -17.92
CA ASN A 406 9.49 20.49 -16.92
C ASN A 406 10.31 19.24 -16.57
N LYS A 407 10.88 18.56 -17.56
CA LYS A 407 11.76 17.41 -17.34
C LYS A 407 12.95 17.76 -16.44
N GLU A 408 13.70 18.84 -16.75
CA GLU A 408 14.86 19.26 -15.97
C GLU A 408 14.48 19.70 -14.54
N ASN A 409 13.31 20.30 -14.37
CA ASN A 409 12.82 20.69 -13.06
C ASN A 409 12.46 19.49 -12.20
N LEU A 410 11.74 18.51 -12.74
CA LEU A 410 11.33 17.31 -12.01
C LEU A 410 12.53 16.41 -11.67
N LEU A 411 13.52 16.30 -12.56
CA LEU A 411 14.76 15.53 -12.30
C LEU A 411 15.54 15.99 -11.08
N LYS A 412 15.38 17.24 -10.64
CA LYS A 412 16.06 17.77 -9.44
C LYS A 412 15.56 17.12 -8.14
N HIS A 413 14.36 16.53 -8.18
CA HIS A 413 13.74 15.89 -7.04
C HIS A 413 14.03 14.37 -6.96
N ILE A 414 14.71 13.81 -7.97
CA ILE A 414 15.15 12.41 -7.93
C ILE A 414 16.19 12.23 -6.82
N PRO A 415 15.98 11.32 -5.87
CA PRO A 415 16.96 11.01 -4.83
C PRO A 415 18.30 10.53 -5.41
N ARG A 416 19.40 11.02 -4.84
CA ARG A 416 20.75 10.67 -5.32
C ARG A 416 21.37 9.49 -4.58
N LYS A 417 20.80 9.11 -3.45
CA LYS A 417 21.27 8.01 -2.62
C LYS A 417 20.09 7.28 -2.02
N HIS A 418 20.23 5.97 -1.93
CA HIS A 418 19.36 5.11 -1.15
C HIS A 418 20.08 4.76 0.15
N ALA A 419 19.30 4.60 1.22
CA ALA A 419 19.82 4.12 2.48
C ALA A 419 19.81 2.58 2.45
N ASP A 420 20.89 1.99 2.94
CA ASP A 420 20.92 0.54 3.17
C ASP A 420 19.93 0.20 4.28
N GLY A 421 19.00 -0.68 4.00
CA GLY A 421 18.05 -1.21 4.99
C GLY A 421 18.68 -2.30 5.87
N SER A 422 17.87 -2.81 6.80
CA SER A 422 18.30 -3.94 7.64
C SER A 422 18.15 -5.27 6.91
N ASP A 423 19.08 -6.20 7.12
CA ASP A 423 19.00 -7.55 6.58
C ASP A 423 17.72 -8.24 7.06
N ILE A 424 17.04 -8.92 6.15
CA ILE A 424 15.88 -9.74 6.47
C ILE A 424 16.30 -11.21 6.53
N ASP A 425 16.02 -11.85 7.66
CA ASP A 425 16.13 -13.31 7.80
C ASP A 425 14.93 -13.96 7.11
N LEU A 426 15.10 -14.31 5.83
CA LEU A 426 14.12 -15.09 5.10
C LEU A 426 14.11 -16.52 5.60
N SER A 427 13.24 -16.84 6.54
CA SER A 427 12.92 -18.23 6.86
C SER A 427 12.39 -18.94 5.60
N GLU A 428 12.59 -20.26 5.50
CA GLU A 428 12.06 -21.09 4.39
C GLU A 428 10.59 -20.78 4.09
N ASP A 429 9.82 -20.44 5.09
CA ASP A 429 8.43 -20.01 5.03
C ASP A 429 8.22 -18.66 4.29
N VAL A 430 9.15 -17.71 4.39
CA VAL A 430 9.04 -16.41 3.70
C VAL A 430 9.45 -16.59 2.24
N GLN A 431 10.46 -17.43 1.98
CA GLN A 431 10.87 -17.79 0.61
C GLN A 431 9.75 -18.54 -0.12
N GLU A 432 9.12 -19.55 0.52
CA GLU A 432 7.98 -20.27 -0.06
C GLU A 432 6.82 -19.34 -0.40
N ARG A 433 6.63 -18.27 0.36
CA ARG A 433 5.55 -17.29 0.18
C ARG A 433 5.84 -16.20 -0.83
N LEU A 434 7.07 -15.74 -0.91
CA LEU A 434 7.50 -14.89 -2.02
C LEU A 434 7.33 -15.66 -3.33
N SER A 435 7.55 -16.99 -3.31
CA SER A 435 7.28 -17.89 -4.42
C SER A 435 5.77 -18.03 -4.71
N ASP A 436 4.94 -18.27 -3.70
CA ASP A 436 3.48 -18.43 -3.86
C ASP A 436 2.79 -17.15 -4.35
N LEU A 437 3.37 -16.01 -4.06
CA LEU A 437 2.91 -14.68 -4.51
C LEU A 437 3.55 -14.25 -5.84
N GLY A 438 4.38 -15.12 -6.45
CA GLY A 438 5.07 -14.82 -7.71
C GLY A 438 6.29 -13.92 -7.56
N TYR A 439 6.79 -13.71 -6.35
CA TYR A 439 8.02 -12.96 -6.07
C TYR A 439 9.29 -13.81 -6.11
N THR A 440 9.18 -15.13 -6.11
CA THR A 440 10.28 -16.10 -6.36
C THR A 440 9.73 -17.32 -7.09
N GLU A 441 10.50 -17.99 -7.97
CA GLU A 441 10.14 -19.30 -8.53
C GLU A 441 10.21 -20.42 -7.49
#